data_f3efa529c376509afd551ffd7c19085e
#
_entry.id   f3efa529c376509afd551ffd7c19085e
#
_cell.length_a   1.000
_cell.length_b   1.000
_cell.length_c   1.000
_cell.angle_alpha   90.00
_cell.angle_beta   90.00
_cell.angle_gamma   90.00
#
_symmetry.space_group_name_H-M   'P 1'
#
loop_
_entity.id
_entity.type
_entity.pdbx_description
1 polymer ?
#
loop_
_entity_poly.entity_id
_entity_poly.type
_entity_poly.pdbx_seq_one_letter_code
_entity_poly.pdbx_strand_id
1 'polypeptide(L)'
;MFSKFRRTIRVIRHTRISFRSLRQTPVVLVYKDGFDVLSKFIDPSSISIIDPSRLNFWVAVKCLVSRKHGLSNYTVEAIKSQEPIVVITFIDNDTNFYLLKSLVPSPVYIAIQNGIRNNYAYSRREGFIDHLVNAGGKDRLAADVVCTFGQSSSTLFERYIQTRTLVTGNLKNNVMKIANPNEPKYDIVFMSQHAPFDLVNRGETMFLNEASVSINKFYEIERTTSKFLAQFCSENSLRFAVSGKRGVEDDFERQFFSQAIGELPYTFLPRIDMHSSYVNGLGSRVVVVIDSTIGYELLSRGKKVAFFSARMFNPLMDQSELKDSFFGYPNTYPGSGLFWTNQPDFQEYTRILNALLDMTDVEWADQIEPYTEDLMAYRPGNSEFIQMLKNAGIQATSEVIRRA
;
A
#
# COMPACT_ATOMS: atom_id res chain seq x y z
N MET A 1 -6.04 -0.24 -34.41
CA MET A 1 -4.66 0.23 -34.66
C MET A 1 -4.44 1.66 -34.15
N PHE A 2 -5.30 2.63 -34.44
CA PHE A 2 -5.18 4.04 -34.04
C PHE A 2 -5.18 4.32 -32.53
N SER A 3 -5.88 3.53 -31.72
CA SER A 3 -5.91 3.72 -30.25
C SER A 3 -4.58 3.38 -29.58
N LYS A 4 -3.89 2.33 -30.05
CA LYS A 4 -2.54 1.97 -29.57
C LYS A 4 -1.52 3.04 -29.93
N PHE A 5 -1.62 3.63 -31.14
CA PHE A 5 -0.71 4.68 -31.62
C PHE A 5 -0.88 5.98 -30.80
N ARG A 6 -2.11 6.39 -30.50
CA ARG A 6 -2.39 7.56 -29.62
C ARG A 6 -1.87 7.36 -28.20
N ARG A 7 -1.96 6.14 -27.68
CA ARG A 7 -1.42 5.79 -26.34
C ARG A 7 0.12 5.86 -26.32
N THR A 8 0.77 5.41 -27.36
CA THR A 8 2.24 5.49 -27.52
C THR A 8 2.71 6.93 -27.63
N ILE A 9 2.05 7.80 -28.40
CA ILE A 9 2.38 9.22 -28.51
C ILE A 9 2.18 9.95 -27.18
N ARG A 10 1.14 9.62 -26.40
CA ARG A 10 0.89 10.21 -25.09
C ARG A 10 1.99 9.84 -24.07
N VAL A 11 2.48 8.61 -24.12
CA VAL A 11 3.62 8.15 -23.29
C VAL A 11 4.87 8.92 -23.65
N ILE A 12 5.19 9.06 -24.93
CA ILE A 12 6.41 9.75 -25.41
C ILE A 12 6.42 11.25 -25.00
N ARG A 13 5.26 11.91 -24.96
CA ARG A 13 5.17 13.35 -24.60
C ARG A 13 5.54 13.64 -23.14
N HIS A 14 5.42 12.67 -22.24
CA HIS A 14 5.72 12.82 -20.81
C HIS A 14 6.98 12.05 -20.39
N THR A 15 7.66 11.37 -21.32
CA THR A 15 8.84 10.56 -21.04
C THR A 15 10.11 11.38 -21.23
N ARG A 16 10.93 11.47 -20.19
CA ARG A 16 12.26 12.06 -20.29
C ARG A 16 13.23 11.06 -20.91
N ILE A 17 13.97 11.47 -21.94
CA ILE A 17 14.97 10.62 -22.58
C ILE A 17 16.35 10.97 -22.03
N SER A 18 17.06 9.96 -21.55
CA SER A 18 18.45 10.05 -21.11
C SER A 18 19.40 9.50 -22.17
N PHE A 19 20.42 10.25 -22.54
CA PHE A 19 21.47 9.83 -23.47
C PHE A 19 22.72 9.30 -22.77
N ARG A 20 22.75 9.28 -21.43
CA ARG A 20 23.90 8.74 -20.68
C ARG A 20 23.95 7.23 -20.87
N SER A 21 25.17 6.68 -21.06
CA SER A 21 25.35 5.22 -21.05
C SER A 21 24.92 4.65 -19.70
N LEU A 22 24.24 3.50 -19.72
CA LEU A 22 23.99 2.75 -18.51
C LEU A 22 25.32 2.21 -17.98
N ARG A 23 25.54 2.38 -16.68
CA ARG A 23 26.70 1.81 -15.99
C ARG A 23 26.26 0.50 -15.32
N GLN A 24 27.20 -0.41 -15.14
CA GLN A 24 27.00 -1.56 -14.26
C GLN A 24 26.69 -1.04 -12.86
N THR A 25 25.65 -1.58 -12.25
CA THR A 25 25.21 -1.19 -10.92
C THR A 25 24.78 -2.43 -10.14
N PRO A 26 25.17 -2.57 -8.86
CA PRO A 26 24.83 -3.77 -8.09
C PRO A 26 23.33 -3.92 -7.86
N VAL A 27 22.57 -2.82 -7.82
CA VAL A 27 21.14 -2.82 -7.56
C VAL A 27 20.38 -2.09 -8.66
N VAL A 28 19.39 -2.77 -9.23
CA VAL A 28 18.38 -2.17 -10.11
C VAL A 28 17.03 -2.13 -9.38
N LEU A 29 16.47 -0.93 -9.25
CA LEU A 29 15.11 -0.71 -8.77
C LEU A 29 14.19 -0.56 -9.98
N VAL A 30 13.23 -1.48 -10.10
CA VAL A 30 12.16 -1.41 -11.10
C VAL A 30 11.03 -0.54 -10.55
N TYR A 31 10.76 0.55 -11.25
CA TYR A 31 9.98 1.70 -10.81
C TYR A 31 10.67 2.53 -9.71
N LYS A 32 10.25 3.78 -9.60
CA LYS A 32 10.84 4.73 -8.63
C LYS A 32 10.32 4.52 -7.20
N ASP A 33 9.20 3.84 -7.06
CA ASP A 33 8.56 3.62 -5.78
C ASP A 33 9.50 2.91 -4.80
N GLY A 34 9.57 3.41 -3.58
CA GLY A 34 10.43 2.87 -2.52
C GLY A 34 11.91 3.28 -2.59
N PHE A 35 12.33 4.10 -3.55
CA PHE A 35 13.72 4.57 -3.61
C PHE A 35 14.15 5.29 -2.34
N ASP A 36 13.29 6.14 -1.79
CA ASP A 36 13.50 6.88 -0.54
C ASP A 36 13.62 5.97 0.68
N VAL A 37 12.99 4.81 0.66
CA VAL A 37 13.14 3.77 1.69
C VAL A 37 14.43 2.99 1.47
N LEU A 38 14.66 2.51 0.24
CA LEU A 38 15.83 1.68 -0.11
C LEU A 38 17.15 2.44 0.09
N SER A 39 17.17 3.74 -0.21
CA SER A 39 18.33 4.63 -0.02
C SER A 39 18.72 4.86 1.44
N LYS A 40 17.91 4.39 2.39
CA LYS A 40 18.28 4.37 3.81
C LYS A 40 19.15 3.17 4.18
N PHE A 41 19.19 2.14 3.34
CA PHE A 41 19.92 0.90 3.57
C PHE A 41 21.09 0.70 2.61
N ILE A 42 20.97 1.22 1.40
CA ILE A 42 21.96 1.07 0.32
C ILE A 42 22.40 2.46 -0.15
N ASP A 43 23.69 2.62 -0.46
CA ASP A 43 24.20 3.85 -1.06
C ASP A 43 23.38 4.20 -2.33
N PRO A 44 22.76 5.38 -2.39
CA PRO A 44 21.97 5.81 -3.56
C PRO A 44 22.75 5.74 -4.89
N SER A 45 24.08 5.92 -4.87
CA SER A 45 24.93 5.81 -6.07
C SER A 45 25.05 4.39 -6.61
N SER A 46 24.74 3.38 -5.77
CA SER A 46 24.72 1.96 -6.11
C SER A 46 23.35 1.50 -6.65
N ILE A 47 22.35 2.38 -6.71
CA ILE A 47 21.00 2.07 -7.17
C ILE A 47 20.75 2.72 -8.52
N SER A 48 20.41 1.91 -9.52
CA SER A 48 19.88 2.38 -10.80
C SER A 48 18.36 2.18 -10.85
N ILE A 49 17.64 3.16 -11.40
CA ILE A 49 16.18 3.10 -11.50
C ILE A 49 15.76 2.86 -12.95
N ILE A 50 14.98 1.82 -13.19
CA ILE A 50 14.26 1.58 -14.44
C ILE A 50 12.81 2.02 -14.26
N ASP A 51 12.44 3.14 -14.88
CA ASP A 51 11.11 3.73 -14.75
C ASP A 51 10.56 4.08 -16.16
N PRO A 52 9.30 3.74 -16.48
CA PRO A 52 8.67 4.06 -17.75
C PRO A 52 8.63 5.55 -18.10
N SER A 53 8.68 6.43 -17.11
CA SER A 53 8.74 7.88 -17.29
C SER A 53 10.12 8.39 -17.71
N ARG A 54 11.15 7.53 -17.69
CA ARG A 54 12.55 7.86 -18.02
C ARG A 54 13.17 6.77 -18.88
N LEU A 55 13.20 6.98 -20.18
CA LEU A 55 13.81 6.02 -21.09
C LEU A 55 15.28 6.37 -21.36
N ASN A 56 16.11 5.34 -21.38
CA ASN A 56 17.47 5.45 -21.84
C ASN A 56 17.51 5.26 -23.36
N PHE A 57 18.09 6.21 -24.08
CA PHE A 57 18.15 6.21 -25.53
C PHE A 57 18.83 4.95 -26.09
N TRP A 58 19.98 4.56 -25.52
CA TRP A 58 20.74 3.43 -26.00
C TRP A 58 20.04 2.09 -25.84
N VAL A 59 19.31 1.91 -24.73
CA VAL A 59 18.47 0.74 -24.53
C VAL A 59 17.31 0.72 -25.52
N ALA A 60 16.68 1.87 -25.75
CA ALA A 60 15.59 1.97 -26.73
C ALA A 60 16.08 1.62 -28.16
N VAL A 61 17.26 2.13 -28.56
CA VAL A 61 17.90 1.78 -29.84
C VAL A 61 18.19 0.27 -29.91
N LYS A 62 18.74 -0.33 -28.84
CA LYS A 62 18.99 -1.77 -28.76
C LYS A 62 17.71 -2.60 -28.97
N CYS A 63 16.61 -2.18 -28.33
CA CYS A 63 15.29 -2.81 -28.50
C CYS A 63 14.78 -2.69 -29.94
N LEU A 64 14.94 -1.53 -30.57
CA LEU A 64 14.54 -1.29 -31.95
C LEU A 64 15.33 -2.18 -32.94
N VAL A 65 16.66 -2.20 -32.82
CA VAL A 65 17.54 -3.02 -33.67
C VAL A 65 17.26 -4.51 -33.50
N SER A 66 16.97 -4.95 -32.26
CA SER A 66 16.64 -6.34 -31.94
C SER A 66 15.18 -6.70 -32.27
N ARG A 67 14.37 -5.78 -32.79
CA ARG A 67 12.93 -5.94 -33.04
C ARG A 67 12.12 -6.36 -31.82
N LYS A 68 12.61 -6.04 -30.62
CA LYS A 68 11.97 -6.34 -29.32
C LYS A 68 11.23 -5.11 -28.81
N HIS A 69 9.98 -4.94 -29.25
CA HIS A 69 9.19 -3.77 -28.88
C HIS A 69 8.42 -3.98 -27.57
N GLY A 70 8.16 -2.88 -26.86
CA GLY A 70 7.36 -2.86 -25.63
C GLY A 70 8.17 -2.68 -24.35
N LEU A 71 7.48 -2.26 -23.28
CA LEU A 71 8.10 -1.88 -22.03
C LEU A 71 8.80 -3.05 -21.31
N SER A 72 8.21 -4.25 -21.39
CA SER A 72 8.80 -5.45 -20.78
C SER A 72 10.14 -5.80 -21.42
N ASN A 73 10.23 -5.74 -22.76
CA ASN A 73 11.48 -5.96 -23.48
C ASN A 73 12.52 -4.88 -23.17
N TYR A 74 12.09 -3.62 -23.05
CA TYR A 74 12.95 -2.53 -22.63
C TYR A 74 13.54 -2.79 -21.22
N THR A 75 12.71 -3.20 -20.26
CA THR A 75 13.15 -3.52 -18.89
C THR A 75 14.16 -4.66 -18.91
N VAL A 76 13.92 -5.71 -19.68
CA VAL A 76 14.85 -6.84 -19.87
C VAL A 76 16.21 -6.37 -20.41
N GLU A 77 16.22 -5.57 -21.48
CA GLU A 77 17.45 -5.07 -22.09
C GLU A 77 18.18 -4.06 -21.17
N ALA A 78 17.44 -3.27 -20.40
CA ALA A 78 18.02 -2.36 -19.40
C ALA A 78 18.70 -3.14 -18.26
N ILE A 79 18.07 -4.20 -17.74
CA ILE A 79 18.66 -5.07 -16.71
C ILE A 79 19.91 -5.76 -17.27
N LYS A 80 19.85 -6.38 -18.46
CA LYS A 80 20.99 -7.03 -19.10
C LYS A 80 22.17 -6.08 -19.33
N SER A 81 21.91 -4.81 -19.64
CA SER A 81 22.95 -3.80 -19.89
C SER A 81 23.63 -3.30 -18.61
N GLN A 82 23.03 -3.53 -17.44
CA GLN A 82 23.55 -3.06 -16.15
C GLN A 82 24.17 -4.19 -15.33
N GLU A 83 23.90 -5.46 -15.68
CA GLU A 83 24.43 -6.66 -15.01
C GLU A 83 24.32 -6.61 -13.48
N PRO A 84 23.11 -6.31 -12.91
CA PRO A 84 22.97 -6.13 -11.48
C PRO A 84 23.12 -7.46 -10.72
N ILE A 85 23.51 -7.37 -9.45
CA ILE A 85 23.49 -8.47 -8.50
C ILE A 85 22.03 -8.72 -8.07
N VAL A 86 21.28 -7.62 -7.81
CA VAL A 86 19.89 -7.67 -7.31
C VAL A 86 18.98 -6.77 -8.13
N VAL A 87 17.78 -7.25 -8.42
CA VAL A 87 16.68 -6.49 -9.01
C VAL A 87 15.55 -6.41 -7.99
N ILE A 88 15.14 -5.19 -7.63
CA ILE A 88 14.15 -4.94 -6.58
C ILE A 88 12.95 -4.22 -7.15
N THR A 89 11.75 -4.49 -6.62
CA THR A 89 10.54 -3.68 -6.82
C THR A 89 9.80 -3.46 -5.51
N PHE A 90 9.17 -2.28 -5.38
CA PHE A 90 8.14 -2.00 -4.35
C PHE A 90 6.73 -2.06 -4.94
N ILE A 91 6.59 -2.52 -6.19
CA ILE A 91 5.30 -2.74 -6.84
C ILE A 91 5.04 -4.25 -6.90
N ASP A 92 4.76 -4.85 -5.73
CA ASP A 92 4.55 -6.29 -5.54
C ASP A 92 3.35 -6.86 -6.32
N ASN A 93 2.45 -6.02 -6.80
CA ASN A 93 1.30 -6.40 -7.62
C ASN A 93 1.53 -6.25 -9.14
N ASP A 94 2.76 -5.98 -9.59
CA ASP A 94 3.11 -6.01 -11.02
C ASP A 94 3.57 -7.41 -11.44
N THR A 95 2.69 -8.16 -12.08
CA THR A 95 3.00 -9.50 -12.59
C THR A 95 4.13 -9.51 -13.61
N ASN A 96 4.39 -8.40 -14.32
CA ASN A 96 5.53 -8.32 -15.25
C ASN A 96 6.86 -8.42 -14.53
N PHE A 97 6.97 -7.94 -13.29
CA PHE A 97 8.19 -8.09 -12.51
C PHE A 97 8.55 -9.56 -12.29
N TYR A 98 7.58 -10.39 -11.94
CA TYR A 98 7.79 -11.81 -11.69
C TYR A 98 8.12 -12.62 -12.95
N LEU A 99 7.77 -12.11 -14.14
CA LEU A 99 8.17 -12.72 -15.41
C LEU A 99 9.65 -12.42 -15.78
N LEU A 100 10.26 -11.38 -15.19
CA LEU A 100 11.64 -10.99 -15.51
C LEU A 100 12.65 -12.07 -15.14
N LYS A 101 12.41 -12.83 -14.04
CA LYS A 101 13.34 -13.86 -13.62
C LYS A 101 13.56 -14.95 -14.65
N SER A 102 12.55 -15.35 -15.39
CA SER A 102 12.67 -16.33 -16.48
C SER A 102 13.39 -15.77 -17.70
N LEU A 103 13.38 -14.44 -17.90
CA LEU A 103 13.97 -13.76 -19.05
C LEU A 103 15.42 -13.32 -18.81
N VAL A 104 15.76 -13.05 -17.55
CA VAL A 104 17.11 -12.66 -17.10
C VAL A 104 17.40 -13.36 -15.77
N PRO A 105 17.81 -14.64 -15.75
CA PRO A 105 17.87 -15.45 -14.53
C PRO A 105 19.05 -15.13 -13.59
N SER A 106 20.06 -14.39 -14.05
CA SER A 106 21.30 -14.18 -13.30
C SER A 106 21.14 -13.34 -12.01
N PRO A 107 20.37 -12.24 -11.96
CA PRO A 107 20.19 -11.47 -10.73
C PRO A 107 19.29 -12.19 -9.69
N VAL A 108 19.44 -11.78 -8.44
CA VAL A 108 18.46 -12.09 -7.37
C VAL A 108 17.28 -11.13 -7.49
N TYR A 109 16.06 -11.66 -7.59
CA TYR A 109 14.83 -10.87 -7.70
C TYR A 109 14.11 -10.76 -6.35
N ILE A 110 13.88 -9.53 -5.90
CA ILE A 110 13.25 -9.22 -4.62
C ILE A 110 12.03 -8.33 -4.85
N ALA A 111 10.84 -8.81 -4.53
CA ALA A 111 9.65 -7.99 -4.47
C ALA A 111 9.37 -7.56 -3.03
N ILE A 112 8.95 -6.33 -2.82
CA ILE A 112 8.66 -5.77 -1.49
C ILE A 112 7.19 -5.35 -1.48
N GLN A 113 6.41 -5.94 -0.59
CA GLN A 113 5.01 -5.58 -0.41
C GLN A 113 4.89 -4.13 0.05
N ASN A 114 4.06 -3.34 -0.63
CA ASN A 114 3.88 -1.93 -0.34
C ASN A 114 2.45 -1.53 0.07
N GLY A 115 1.51 -2.47 0.06
CA GLY A 115 0.13 -2.22 0.45
C GLY A 115 -0.66 -3.50 0.70
N ILE A 116 -1.78 -3.37 1.40
CA ILE A 116 -2.76 -4.45 1.52
C ILE A 116 -3.38 -4.70 0.14
N ARG A 117 -3.56 -5.97 -0.20
CA ARG A 117 -4.09 -6.40 -1.50
C ARG A 117 -5.52 -6.88 -1.35
N ASN A 118 -6.44 -6.02 -1.70
CA ASN A 118 -7.86 -6.34 -1.75
C ASN A 118 -8.25 -6.77 -3.17
N ASN A 119 -9.39 -7.45 -3.31
CA ASN A 119 -9.90 -7.85 -4.62
C ASN A 119 -10.67 -6.75 -5.35
N TYR A 120 -10.84 -5.56 -4.78
CA TYR A 120 -11.35 -4.45 -5.55
C TYR A 120 -10.21 -3.70 -6.25
N ALA A 121 -10.44 -3.26 -7.46
CA ALA A 121 -9.44 -2.59 -8.28
C ALA A 121 -9.95 -1.28 -8.87
N TYR A 122 -9.07 -0.27 -8.81
CA TYR A 122 -9.23 0.99 -9.55
C TYR A 122 -9.09 0.72 -11.01
N SER A 123 -9.81 0.49 -11.89
CA SER A 123 -9.61 0.31 -13.34
C SER A 123 -9.42 -1.13 -13.83
N ARG A 124 -9.47 -2.14 -12.99
CA ARG A 124 -9.42 -3.54 -13.41
C ARG A 124 -10.68 -4.24 -12.92
N ARG A 125 -11.21 -5.15 -13.75
CA ARG A 125 -12.37 -5.99 -13.41
C ARG A 125 -12.00 -7.24 -12.61
N GLU A 126 -10.71 -7.43 -12.33
CA GLU A 126 -10.20 -8.61 -11.64
C GLU A 126 -9.53 -8.20 -10.32
N GLY A 127 -9.69 -9.01 -9.30
CA GLY A 127 -9.00 -8.90 -8.03
C GLY A 127 -7.52 -9.25 -8.14
N PHE A 128 -6.76 -9.05 -7.06
CA PHE A 128 -5.32 -9.33 -7.06
C PHE A 128 -5.01 -10.81 -7.29
N ILE A 129 -5.76 -11.72 -6.66
CA ILE A 129 -5.56 -13.17 -6.82
C ILE A 129 -5.83 -13.59 -8.27
N ASP A 130 -6.95 -13.15 -8.85
CA ASP A 130 -7.28 -13.45 -10.23
C ASP A 130 -6.22 -12.92 -11.19
N HIS A 131 -5.68 -11.73 -10.89
CA HIS A 131 -4.59 -11.16 -11.67
C HIS A 131 -3.34 -12.04 -11.67
N LEU A 132 -2.96 -12.64 -10.52
CA LEU A 132 -1.84 -13.58 -10.43
C LEU A 132 -2.14 -14.87 -11.21
N VAL A 133 -3.35 -15.43 -11.05
CA VAL A 133 -3.79 -16.65 -11.74
C VAL A 133 -3.80 -16.43 -13.26
N ASN A 134 -4.39 -15.34 -13.73
CA ASN A 134 -4.47 -15.00 -15.15
C ASN A 134 -3.10 -14.73 -15.78
N ALA A 135 -2.11 -14.29 -14.99
CA ALA A 135 -0.73 -14.15 -15.44
C ALA A 135 0.04 -15.49 -15.52
N GLY A 136 -0.56 -16.59 -15.08
CA GLY A 136 -0.03 -17.94 -15.13
C GLY A 136 0.43 -18.52 -13.79
N GLY A 137 0.21 -17.81 -12.68
CA GLY A 137 0.50 -18.32 -11.33
C GLY A 137 1.94 -18.83 -11.18
N LYS A 138 2.12 -19.84 -10.34
CA LYS A 138 3.42 -20.48 -10.03
C LYS A 138 4.16 -21.02 -11.26
N ASP A 139 3.46 -21.35 -12.32
CA ASP A 139 4.10 -21.90 -13.53
C ASP A 139 4.91 -20.85 -14.30
N ARG A 140 4.60 -19.57 -14.11
CA ARG A 140 5.21 -18.47 -14.85
C ARG A 140 5.80 -17.36 -13.98
N LEU A 141 5.24 -17.16 -12.78
CA LEU A 141 5.61 -16.07 -11.89
C LEU A 141 6.67 -16.54 -10.90
N ALA A 142 7.83 -15.90 -10.89
CA ALA A 142 8.94 -16.28 -10.00
C ALA A 142 9.68 -15.05 -9.44
N ALA A 143 10.10 -15.13 -8.19
CA ALA A 143 11.07 -14.23 -7.56
C ALA A 143 11.92 -15.05 -6.57
N ASP A 144 13.13 -14.60 -6.22
CA ASP A 144 13.91 -15.29 -5.20
C ASP A 144 13.33 -15.05 -3.81
N VAL A 145 12.89 -13.81 -3.55
CA VAL A 145 12.31 -13.42 -2.28
C VAL A 145 11.13 -12.47 -2.49
N VAL A 146 10.05 -12.67 -1.76
CA VAL A 146 9.02 -11.66 -1.55
C VAL A 146 9.04 -11.25 -0.09
N CYS A 147 9.35 -9.98 0.18
CA CYS A 147 9.24 -9.37 1.51
C CYS A 147 7.79 -9.04 1.78
N THR A 148 7.21 -9.63 2.82
CA THR A 148 5.78 -9.56 3.12
C THR A 148 5.49 -8.83 4.41
N PHE A 149 4.25 -8.37 4.57
CA PHE A 149 3.80 -7.71 5.78
C PHE A 149 3.68 -8.68 6.96
N GLY A 150 3.08 -9.83 6.75
CA GLY A 150 2.83 -10.84 7.76
C GLY A 150 2.70 -12.24 7.17
N GLN A 151 2.37 -13.21 8.02
CA GLN A 151 2.31 -14.61 7.64
C GLN A 151 1.17 -14.90 6.65
N SER A 152 0.01 -14.25 6.80
CA SER A 152 -1.09 -14.38 5.83
C SER A 152 -0.67 -13.97 4.42
N SER A 153 0.05 -12.85 4.30
CA SER A 153 0.61 -12.39 3.02
C SER A 153 1.64 -13.38 2.47
N SER A 154 2.51 -13.94 3.33
CA SER A 154 3.50 -14.95 2.95
C SER A 154 2.85 -16.17 2.31
N THR A 155 1.86 -16.73 2.98
CA THR A 155 1.10 -17.88 2.50
C THR A 155 0.45 -17.60 1.14
N LEU A 156 -0.10 -16.39 0.96
CA LEU A 156 -0.69 -16.00 -0.31
C LEU A 156 0.34 -15.94 -1.44
N PHE A 157 1.46 -15.22 -1.25
CA PHE A 157 2.47 -15.08 -2.29
C PHE A 157 3.09 -16.44 -2.65
N GLU A 158 3.41 -17.28 -1.69
CA GLU A 158 3.94 -18.63 -1.94
C GLU A 158 2.94 -19.55 -2.65
N ARG A 159 1.66 -19.30 -2.51
CA ARG A 159 0.62 -20.07 -3.22
C ARG A 159 0.61 -19.79 -4.71
N TYR A 160 0.85 -18.54 -5.14
CA TYR A 160 0.68 -18.12 -6.54
C TYR A 160 1.98 -17.73 -7.25
N ILE A 161 3.10 -17.61 -6.54
CA ILE A 161 4.40 -17.23 -7.11
C ILE A 161 5.44 -18.25 -6.65
N GLN A 162 6.32 -18.66 -7.54
CA GLN A 162 7.49 -19.49 -7.18
C GLN A 162 8.51 -18.61 -6.44
N THR A 163 8.48 -18.62 -5.13
CA THR A 163 9.30 -17.76 -4.28
C THR A 163 9.47 -18.36 -2.89
N ARG A 164 10.44 -17.87 -2.14
CA ARG A 164 10.42 -17.88 -0.68
C ARG A 164 9.95 -16.54 -0.17
N THR A 165 9.28 -16.51 0.96
CA THR A 165 8.87 -15.25 1.61
C THR A 165 9.78 -14.91 2.78
N LEU A 166 9.83 -13.62 3.11
CA LEU A 166 10.46 -13.08 4.30
C LEU A 166 9.51 -12.08 4.95
N VAL A 167 9.02 -12.38 6.15
CA VAL A 167 8.15 -11.48 6.90
C VAL A 167 8.98 -10.32 7.44
N THR A 168 8.88 -9.19 6.78
CA THR A 168 9.61 -7.97 7.16
C THR A 168 8.72 -6.91 7.80
N GLY A 169 7.40 -7.07 7.71
CA GLY A 169 6.49 -5.96 7.93
C GLY A 169 6.65 -4.89 6.84
N ASN A 170 6.14 -3.70 7.09
CA ASN A 170 6.30 -2.58 6.18
C ASN A 170 7.64 -1.88 6.44
N LEU A 171 8.58 -1.96 5.48
CA LEU A 171 9.93 -1.39 5.62
C LEU A 171 9.91 0.12 5.93
N LYS A 172 8.96 0.86 5.37
CA LYS A 172 8.79 2.29 5.65
C LYS A 172 8.35 2.52 7.08
N ASN A 173 7.37 1.74 7.56
CA ASN A 173 6.89 1.81 8.94
C ASN A 173 8.02 1.52 9.94
N ASN A 174 8.84 0.53 9.67
CA ASN A 174 9.94 0.09 10.54
C ASN A 174 11.08 1.12 10.71
N VAL A 175 11.31 2.01 9.73
CA VAL A 175 12.36 3.05 9.82
C VAL A 175 11.85 4.34 10.45
N MET A 176 10.56 4.45 10.70
CA MET A 176 10.00 5.67 11.29
C MET A 176 10.23 5.74 12.77
N LYS A 177 11.04 6.71 13.20
CA LYS A 177 11.28 7.05 14.60
C LYS A 177 10.27 8.10 15.05
N ILE A 178 9.03 7.71 15.26
CA ILE A 178 7.97 8.57 15.80
C ILE A 178 7.63 8.04 17.18
N ALA A 179 7.83 8.87 18.20
CA ALA A 179 7.41 8.54 19.56
C ALA A 179 5.90 8.69 19.73
N ASN A 180 5.30 7.83 20.53
CA ASN A 180 3.95 8.07 21.00
C ASN A 180 3.96 9.31 21.89
N PRO A 181 3.06 10.29 21.68
CA PRO A 181 2.95 11.41 22.59
C PRO A 181 2.47 10.92 23.97
N ASN A 182 2.94 11.55 25.04
CA ASN A 182 2.54 11.21 26.41
C ASN A 182 1.03 11.39 26.61
N GLU A 183 0.44 12.38 25.93
CA GLU A 183 -1.00 12.64 25.97
C GLU A 183 -1.57 12.69 24.54
N PRO A 184 -2.67 11.96 24.28
CA PRO A 184 -3.33 11.99 23.00
C PRO A 184 -4.03 13.34 22.78
N LYS A 185 -3.80 13.92 21.60
CA LYS A 185 -4.42 15.18 21.19
C LYS A 185 -5.91 14.99 20.81
N TYR A 186 -6.26 13.83 20.29
CA TYR A 186 -7.61 13.46 19.88
C TYR A 186 -8.00 12.13 20.51
N ASP A 187 -9.29 11.96 20.75
CA ASP A 187 -9.79 10.70 21.26
C ASP A 187 -9.99 9.72 20.11
N ILE A 188 -10.56 10.18 18.99
CA ILE A 188 -10.71 9.38 17.77
C ILE A 188 -10.15 10.13 16.56
N VAL A 189 -9.33 9.45 15.75
CA VAL A 189 -8.87 9.94 14.45
C VAL A 189 -9.32 8.98 13.35
N PHE A 190 -10.08 9.49 12.38
CA PHE A 190 -10.45 8.76 11.16
C PHE A 190 -9.43 9.01 10.06
N MET A 191 -8.88 7.93 9.47
CA MET A 191 -7.92 7.99 8.37
C MET A 191 -8.62 7.99 7.03
N SER A 192 -8.60 9.10 6.35
CA SER A 192 -9.21 9.26 5.03
C SER A 192 -8.48 8.44 3.95
N GLN A 193 -9.27 7.91 3.01
CA GLN A 193 -8.78 7.32 1.77
C GLN A 193 -9.37 8.01 0.53
N HIS A 194 -10.03 9.16 0.70
CA HIS A 194 -10.76 9.83 -0.35
C HIS A 194 -9.92 10.06 -1.63
N ALA A 195 -10.58 9.93 -2.79
CA ALA A 195 -9.94 10.08 -4.09
C ALA A 195 -9.53 11.52 -4.39
N PRO A 196 -8.54 11.74 -5.28
CA PRO A 196 -8.23 13.05 -5.79
C PRO A 196 -9.38 13.60 -6.64
N PHE A 197 -9.52 14.94 -6.62
CA PHE A 197 -10.50 15.69 -7.39
C PHE A 197 -10.56 15.28 -8.88
N ASP A 198 -9.41 15.09 -9.50
CA ASP A 198 -9.32 14.71 -10.91
C ASP A 198 -10.04 13.40 -11.25
N LEU A 199 -10.01 12.40 -10.36
CA LEU A 199 -10.70 11.12 -10.59
C LEU A 199 -12.21 11.29 -10.48
N VAL A 200 -12.67 12.09 -9.51
CA VAL A 200 -14.10 12.37 -9.31
C VAL A 200 -14.66 13.16 -10.48
N ASN A 201 -13.97 14.22 -10.93
CA ASN A 201 -14.41 15.06 -12.03
C ASN A 201 -14.43 14.36 -13.39
N ARG A 202 -13.58 13.38 -13.62
CA ARG A 202 -13.59 12.59 -14.85
C ARG A 202 -14.76 11.60 -14.92
N GLY A 203 -15.56 11.48 -13.86
CA GLY A 203 -16.65 10.50 -13.79
C GLY A 203 -16.12 9.07 -13.85
N GLU A 204 -14.89 8.83 -13.36
CA GLU A 204 -14.31 7.50 -13.35
C GLU A 204 -15.15 6.56 -12.49
N THR A 205 -15.21 5.31 -12.92
CA THR A 205 -15.87 4.23 -12.19
C THR A 205 -14.84 3.38 -11.48
N MET A 206 -15.24 2.83 -10.35
CA MET A 206 -14.50 1.85 -9.58
C MET A 206 -15.10 0.47 -9.81
N PHE A 207 -14.30 -0.57 -9.69
CA PHE A 207 -14.78 -1.93 -9.74
C PHE A 207 -14.78 -2.54 -8.33
N LEU A 208 -15.96 -3.02 -7.94
CA LEU A 208 -16.16 -3.79 -6.71
C LEU A 208 -16.71 -5.15 -7.13
N ASN A 209 -15.96 -6.23 -6.93
CA ASN A 209 -16.35 -7.60 -7.36
C ASN A 209 -16.89 -7.63 -8.79
N GLU A 210 -16.12 -7.14 -9.76
CA GLU A 210 -16.51 -7.03 -11.17
C GLU A 210 -17.63 -6.02 -11.49
N ALA A 211 -18.37 -5.54 -10.49
CA ALA A 211 -19.39 -4.52 -10.67
C ALA A 211 -18.77 -3.12 -10.80
N SER A 212 -19.18 -2.39 -11.82
CA SER A 212 -18.80 -0.98 -11.97
C SER A 212 -19.69 -0.12 -11.08
N VAL A 213 -19.07 0.66 -10.20
CA VAL A 213 -19.75 1.61 -9.31
C VAL A 213 -19.22 3.03 -9.54
N SER A 214 -20.06 4.04 -9.36
CA SER A 214 -19.60 5.42 -9.40
C SER A 214 -18.64 5.71 -8.24
N ILE A 215 -17.73 6.64 -8.42
CA ILE A 215 -16.81 7.08 -7.39
C ILE A 215 -17.54 7.55 -6.12
N ASN A 216 -18.65 8.27 -6.27
CA ASN A 216 -19.45 8.72 -5.13
C ASN A 216 -19.99 7.54 -4.31
N LYS A 217 -20.49 6.48 -4.98
CA LYS A 217 -20.95 5.26 -4.31
C LYS A 217 -19.79 4.52 -3.64
N PHE A 218 -18.62 4.50 -4.26
CA PHE A 218 -17.43 3.87 -3.69
C PHE A 218 -17.00 4.54 -2.39
N TYR A 219 -17.11 5.87 -2.28
CA TYR A 219 -16.76 6.65 -1.08
C TYR A 219 -17.94 6.94 -0.15
N GLU A 220 -19.10 6.33 -0.37
CA GLU A 220 -20.26 6.52 0.52
C GLU A 220 -19.96 6.02 1.92
N ILE A 221 -19.16 4.97 2.06
CA ILE A 221 -18.77 4.45 3.38
C ILE A 221 -17.91 5.45 4.18
N GLU A 222 -17.02 6.23 3.54
CA GLU A 222 -16.29 7.29 4.22
C GLU A 222 -17.22 8.39 4.71
N ARG A 223 -18.22 8.75 3.90
CA ARG A 223 -19.24 9.76 4.24
C ARG A 223 -20.05 9.33 5.46
N THR A 224 -20.61 8.14 5.41
CA THR A 224 -21.46 7.63 6.49
C THR A 224 -20.68 7.37 7.77
N THR A 225 -19.49 6.78 7.67
CA THR A 225 -18.63 6.52 8.82
C THR A 225 -18.16 7.82 9.48
N SER A 226 -17.68 8.81 8.71
CA SER A 226 -17.20 10.07 9.28
C SER A 226 -18.32 10.86 9.97
N LYS A 227 -19.54 10.85 9.42
CA LYS A 227 -20.73 11.44 10.06
C LYS A 227 -21.06 10.74 11.37
N PHE A 228 -21.10 9.40 11.37
CA PHE A 228 -21.33 8.60 12.57
C PHE A 228 -20.29 8.91 13.66
N LEU A 229 -18.98 8.93 13.31
CA LEU A 229 -17.91 9.20 14.26
C LEU A 229 -18.01 10.61 14.87
N ALA A 230 -18.35 11.61 14.08
CA ALA A 230 -18.56 12.97 14.58
C ALA A 230 -19.73 13.04 15.55
N GLN A 231 -20.85 12.36 15.24
CA GLN A 231 -22.01 12.27 16.14
C GLN A 231 -21.66 11.53 17.42
N PHE A 232 -21.06 10.34 17.33
CA PHE A 232 -20.62 9.54 18.47
C PHE A 232 -19.70 10.36 19.41
N CYS A 233 -18.72 11.06 18.84
CA CYS A 233 -17.80 11.88 19.63
C CYS A 233 -18.50 13.07 20.29
N SER A 234 -19.41 13.74 19.57
CA SER A 234 -20.19 14.85 20.12
C SER A 234 -21.08 14.41 21.31
N GLU A 235 -21.77 13.28 21.18
CA GLU A 235 -22.65 12.72 22.23
C GLU A 235 -21.85 12.28 23.47
N ASN A 236 -20.60 11.86 23.29
CA ASN A 236 -19.72 11.39 24.37
C ASN A 236 -18.67 12.41 24.83
N SER A 237 -18.76 13.67 24.39
CA SER A 237 -17.79 14.74 24.72
C SER A 237 -16.34 14.38 24.35
N LEU A 238 -16.11 13.67 23.25
CA LEU A 238 -14.82 13.23 22.75
C LEU A 238 -14.33 14.17 21.64
N ARG A 239 -13.00 14.29 21.52
CA ARG A 239 -12.34 15.08 20.45
C ARG A 239 -12.17 14.23 19.21
N PHE A 240 -12.80 14.64 18.11
CA PHE A 240 -12.76 13.96 16.82
C PHE A 240 -11.89 14.70 15.80
N ALA A 241 -11.10 13.96 15.04
CA ALA A 241 -10.39 14.50 13.87
C ALA A 241 -10.42 13.56 12.67
N VAL A 242 -10.33 14.15 11.48
CA VAL A 242 -10.14 13.45 10.21
C VAL A 242 -8.72 13.72 9.72
N SER A 243 -7.91 12.69 9.56
CA SER A 243 -6.58 12.78 8.96
C SER A 243 -6.68 12.63 7.46
N GLY A 244 -6.46 13.72 6.72
CA GLY A 244 -6.51 13.77 5.27
C GLY A 244 -5.37 12.99 4.61
N LYS A 245 -5.65 12.45 3.45
CA LYS A 245 -4.68 11.75 2.58
C LYS A 245 -3.94 12.73 1.65
N ARG A 246 -4.52 13.89 1.39
CA ARG A 246 -4.05 14.90 0.44
C ARG A 246 -3.31 16.05 1.12
N GLY A 247 -2.53 16.79 0.31
CA GLY A 247 -1.80 17.95 0.77
C GLY A 247 -2.69 19.12 1.21
N VAL A 248 -2.07 20.12 1.80
CA VAL A 248 -2.77 21.31 2.35
C VAL A 248 -3.54 22.07 1.27
N GLU A 249 -3.06 22.04 0.02
CA GLU A 249 -3.65 22.70 -1.15
C GLU A 249 -4.86 21.97 -1.74
N ASP A 250 -5.17 20.76 -1.28
CA ASP A 250 -6.32 20.00 -1.76
C ASP A 250 -7.54 20.26 -0.87
N ASP A 251 -8.26 21.34 -1.16
CA ASP A 251 -9.51 21.67 -0.46
C ASP A 251 -10.66 20.70 -0.76
N PHE A 252 -10.57 19.92 -1.83
CA PHE A 252 -11.64 19.01 -2.24
C PHE A 252 -11.93 17.91 -1.19
N GLU A 253 -10.88 17.32 -0.62
CA GLU A 253 -11.04 16.34 0.47
C GLU A 253 -11.63 16.97 1.72
N ARG A 254 -11.19 18.18 2.09
CA ARG A 254 -11.75 18.94 3.22
C ARG A 254 -13.24 19.24 3.01
N GLN A 255 -13.63 19.69 1.82
CA GLN A 255 -15.03 19.96 1.47
C GLN A 255 -15.89 18.71 1.54
N PHE A 256 -15.37 17.55 1.07
CA PHE A 256 -16.06 16.29 1.16
C PHE A 256 -16.45 15.95 2.61
N PHE A 257 -15.49 16.03 3.54
CA PHE A 257 -15.77 15.74 4.96
C PHE A 257 -16.61 16.82 5.64
N SER A 258 -16.44 18.08 5.29
CA SER A 258 -17.30 19.16 5.80
C SER A 258 -18.77 18.96 5.39
N GLN A 259 -19.03 18.58 4.15
CA GLN A 259 -20.39 18.25 3.68
C GLN A 259 -20.95 16.98 4.32
N ALA A 260 -20.10 15.97 4.57
CA ALA A 260 -20.52 14.70 5.18
C ALA A 260 -20.89 14.89 6.65
N ILE A 261 -20.08 15.62 7.40
CA ILE A 261 -20.18 15.78 8.86
C ILE A 261 -21.17 16.90 9.22
N GLY A 262 -21.28 17.96 8.40
CA GLY A 262 -22.16 19.11 8.65
C GLY A 262 -21.67 19.97 9.81
N GLU A 263 -22.59 20.36 10.69
CA GLU A 263 -22.35 21.27 11.82
C GLU A 263 -21.68 20.59 13.05
N LEU A 264 -21.49 19.26 13.00
CA LEU A 264 -20.89 18.53 14.13
C LEU A 264 -19.40 18.92 14.31
N PRO A 265 -18.91 18.98 15.57
CA PRO A 265 -17.54 19.39 15.85
C PRO A 265 -16.53 18.35 15.37
N TYR A 266 -15.54 18.78 14.59
CA TYR A 266 -14.39 17.96 14.21
C TYR A 266 -13.19 18.85 13.79
N THR A 267 -12.00 18.24 13.74
CA THR A 267 -10.79 18.88 13.21
C THR A 267 -10.32 18.18 11.94
N PHE A 268 -10.12 18.91 10.85
CA PHE A 268 -9.49 18.36 9.66
C PHE A 268 -7.97 18.54 9.73
N LEU A 269 -7.21 17.45 9.63
CA LEU A 269 -5.75 17.40 9.69
C LEU A 269 -5.19 17.10 8.30
N PRO A 270 -4.81 18.09 7.50
CA PRO A 270 -4.29 17.87 6.15
C PRO A 270 -2.93 17.15 6.21
N ARG A 271 -2.58 16.47 5.14
CA ARG A 271 -1.26 15.88 5.00
C ARG A 271 -0.23 16.99 4.71
N ILE A 272 0.72 17.18 5.60
CA ILE A 272 1.82 18.15 5.46
C ILE A 272 3.04 17.45 4.84
N ASP A 273 3.30 16.20 5.27
CA ASP A 273 4.45 15.41 4.82
C ASP A 273 4.11 13.90 4.76
N MET A 274 5.12 13.09 4.49
CA MET A 274 4.97 11.63 4.42
C MET A 274 4.73 10.97 5.78
N HIS A 275 4.91 11.67 6.90
CA HIS A 275 4.78 11.19 8.27
C HIS A 275 3.44 11.58 8.90
N SER A 276 2.71 12.52 8.31
CA SER A 276 1.50 13.14 8.88
C SER A 276 0.47 12.11 9.35
N SER A 277 0.18 11.07 8.57
CA SER A 277 -0.79 10.03 8.96
C SER A 277 -0.33 9.25 10.20
N TYR A 278 0.98 8.99 10.35
CA TYR A 278 1.50 8.32 11.53
C TYR A 278 1.45 9.23 12.76
N VAL A 279 1.86 10.49 12.62
CA VAL A 279 1.81 11.48 13.72
C VAL A 279 0.37 11.66 14.20
N ASN A 280 -0.57 11.81 13.28
CA ASN A 280 -1.98 11.98 13.60
C ASN A 280 -2.56 10.72 14.28
N GLY A 281 -2.23 9.53 13.76
CA GLY A 281 -2.69 8.27 14.33
C GLY A 281 -2.09 7.97 15.71
N LEU A 282 -0.79 8.13 15.88
CA LEU A 282 -0.13 7.93 17.17
C LEU A 282 -0.59 8.98 18.20
N GLY A 283 -0.95 10.18 17.75
CA GLY A 283 -1.48 11.26 18.58
C GLY A 283 -2.95 11.13 19.00
N SER A 284 -3.61 10.00 18.74
CA SER A 284 -5.00 9.74 19.15
C SER A 284 -5.10 8.64 20.21
N ARG A 285 -6.25 8.46 20.86
CA ARG A 285 -6.53 7.27 21.67
C ARG A 285 -6.88 6.09 20.78
N VAL A 286 -7.78 6.27 19.83
CA VAL A 286 -8.23 5.26 18.86
C VAL A 286 -8.12 5.80 17.45
N VAL A 287 -7.64 4.98 16.54
CA VAL A 287 -7.64 5.24 15.09
C VAL A 287 -8.78 4.45 14.45
N VAL A 288 -9.51 5.06 13.53
CA VAL A 288 -10.53 4.38 12.72
C VAL A 288 -10.08 4.38 11.26
N VAL A 289 -10.14 3.22 10.64
CA VAL A 289 -9.86 3.04 9.20
C VAL A 289 -10.97 2.22 8.55
N ILE A 290 -11.13 2.34 7.25
CA ILE A 290 -11.98 1.42 6.48
C ILE A 290 -11.12 0.27 5.96
N ASP A 291 -10.22 0.53 5.04
CA ASP A 291 -9.37 -0.48 4.38
C ASP A 291 -7.95 0.06 4.08
N SER A 292 -7.49 1.03 4.86
CA SER A 292 -6.20 1.67 4.68
C SER A 292 -5.04 0.84 5.25
N THR A 293 -3.96 0.72 4.49
CA THR A 293 -2.72 0.09 4.96
C THR A 293 -2.18 0.75 6.23
N ILE A 294 -2.37 2.06 6.42
CA ILE A 294 -1.93 2.77 7.63
C ILE A 294 -2.56 2.20 8.92
N GLY A 295 -3.78 1.64 8.84
CA GLY A 295 -4.41 0.98 9.99
C GLY A 295 -3.58 -0.21 10.46
N TYR A 296 -3.14 -1.06 9.54
CA TYR A 296 -2.29 -2.22 9.85
C TYR A 296 -0.89 -1.79 10.34
N GLU A 297 -0.34 -0.73 9.76
CA GLU A 297 0.95 -0.18 10.19
C GLU A 297 0.89 0.38 11.63
N LEU A 298 -0.19 1.04 12.00
CA LEU A 298 -0.41 1.55 13.35
C LEU A 298 -0.74 0.41 14.33
N LEU A 299 -1.55 -0.57 13.92
CA LEU A 299 -1.84 -1.77 14.69
C LEU A 299 -0.56 -2.51 15.07
N SER A 300 0.35 -2.72 14.10
CA SER A 300 1.63 -3.38 14.33
C SER A 300 2.54 -2.66 15.32
N ARG A 301 2.32 -1.36 15.54
CA ARG A 301 2.99 -0.55 16.56
C ARG A 301 2.29 -0.55 17.93
N GLY A 302 1.26 -1.38 18.09
CA GLY A 302 0.48 -1.45 19.33
C GLY A 302 -0.58 -0.37 19.48
N LYS A 303 -0.89 0.41 18.41
CA LYS A 303 -1.96 1.42 18.46
C LYS A 303 -3.33 0.77 18.41
N LYS A 304 -4.28 1.27 19.21
CA LYS A 304 -5.68 0.87 19.14
C LYS A 304 -6.28 1.33 17.80
N VAL A 305 -6.71 0.38 16.98
CA VAL A 305 -7.25 0.63 15.64
C VAL A 305 -8.57 -0.10 15.47
N ALA A 306 -9.61 0.62 15.09
CA ALA A 306 -10.88 0.05 14.66
C ALA A 306 -10.90 -0.05 13.13
N PHE A 307 -11.19 -1.24 12.60
CA PHE A 307 -11.34 -1.47 11.15
C PHE A 307 -12.83 -1.61 10.81
N PHE A 308 -13.39 -0.59 10.18
CA PHE A 308 -14.76 -0.61 9.67
C PHE A 308 -14.76 -0.99 8.19
N SER A 309 -14.36 -2.25 7.90
CA SER A 309 -14.07 -2.80 6.58
C SER A 309 -15.34 -3.09 5.76
N ALA A 310 -16.28 -2.14 5.73
CA ALA A 310 -17.61 -2.30 5.16
C ALA A 310 -17.77 -1.74 3.73
N ARG A 311 -16.68 -1.41 3.03
CA ARG A 311 -16.73 -0.83 1.67
C ARG A 311 -17.46 -1.71 0.68
N MET A 312 -17.26 -3.02 0.78
CA MET A 312 -17.84 -4.01 -0.13
C MET A 312 -19.26 -4.39 0.24
N PHE A 313 -19.76 -3.95 1.41
CA PHE A 313 -21.09 -4.32 1.87
C PHE A 313 -22.17 -3.74 0.94
N ASN A 314 -22.97 -4.62 0.38
CA ASN A 314 -24.17 -4.26 -0.35
C ASN A 314 -25.32 -5.09 0.22
N PRO A 315 -26.31 -4.46 0.90
CA PRO A 315 -27.42 -5.18 1.53
C PRO A 315 -28.33 -5.92 0.53
N LEU A 316 -28.19 -5.63 -0.78
CA LEU A 316 -28.95 -6.27 -1.85
C LEU A 316 -28.20 -7.46 -2.48
N MET A 317 -26.95 -7.71 -2.08
CA MET A 317 -26.18 -8.86 -2.56
C MET A 317 -26.27 -10.00 -1.54
N ASP A 318 -26.26 -11.23 -2.04
CA ASP A 318 -26.09 -12.41 -1.19
C ASP A 318 -24.74 -12.27 -0.44
N GLN A 319 -24.80 -12.32 0.89
CA GLN A 319 -23.60 -12.16 1.73
C GLN A 319 -22.55 -13.27 1.48
N SER A 320 -22.95 -14.40 0.92
CA SER A 320 -22.04 -15.46 0.47
C SER A 320 -21.17 -15.04 -0.74
N GLU A 321 -21.60 -14.03 -1.49
CA GLU A 321 -20.85 -13.46 -2.61
C GLU A 321 -19.87 -12.34 -2.20
N LEU A 322 -19.97 -11.85 -0.95
CA LEU A 322 -19.11 -10.80 -0.40
C LEU A 322 -17.75 -11.37 0.03
N LYS A 323 -17.06 -12.04 -0.88
CA LYS A 323 -15.76 -12.69 -0.62
C LYS A 323 -14.67 -11.74 -0.11
N ASP A 324 -14.84 -10.43 -0.26
CA ASP A 324 -13.77 -9.45 -0.09
C ASP A 324 -14.06 -8.35 0.95
N SER A 325 -15.13 -8.48 1.72
CA SER A 325 -15.48 -7.52 2.79
C SER A 325 -14.99 -7.95 4.17
N PHE A 326 -13.91 -8.74 4.21
CA PHE A 326 -13.36 -9.24 5.46
C PHE A 326 -12.18 -8.41 5.94
N PHE A 327 -11.97 -8.40 7.25
CA PHE A 327 -10.77 -7.88 7.86
C PHE A 327 -9.58 -8.84 7.63
N GLY A 328 -8.40 -8.25 7.46
CA GLY A 328 -7.17 -8.99 7.20
C GLY A 328 -6.86 -9.14 5.71
N TYR A 329 -5.77 -9.78 5.41
CA TYR A 329 -5.29 -10.04 4.06
C TYR A 329 -4.70 -11.44 3.97
N PRO A 330 -5.19 -12.27 3.07
CA PRO A 330 -6.26 -12.08 2.07
C PRO A 330 -7.62 -12.54 2.61
N ASN A 331 -8.40 -11.65 3.18
CA ASN A 331 -9.76 -11.94 3.70
C ASN A 331 -9.77 -13.03 4.79
N THR A 332 -8.85 -12.92 5.74
CA THR A 332 -8.58 -13.97 6.72
C THR A 332 -9.63 -14.03 7.81
N TYR A 333 -10.23 -12.88 8.17
CA TYR A 333 -11.11 -12.74 9.31
C TYR A 333 -12.49 -12.24 8.89
N PRO A 334 -13.44 -13.12 8.60
CA PRO A 334 -14.80 -12.73 8.20
C PRO A 334 -15.63 -12.24 9.39
N GLY A 335 -16.66 -11.43 9.11
CA GLY A 335 -17.65 -11.00 10.08
C GLY A 335 -17.20 -9.83 10.94
N SER A 336 -17.40 -9.93 12.26
CA SER A 336 -17.07 -8.92 13.25
C SER A 336 -16.20 -9.52 14.34
N GLY A 337 -15.33 -8.69 14.92
CA GLY A 337 -14.44 -9.07 16.02
C GLY A 337 -14.34 -7.98 17.08
N LEU A 338 -13.31 -8.06 17.93
CA LEU A 338 -13.10 -7.08 18.98
C LEU A 338 -12.91 -5.67 18.43
N PHE A 339 -12.15 -5.54 17.32
CA PHE A 339 -11.75 -4.25 16.77
C PHE A 339 -12.00 -4.12 15.25
N TRP A 340 -12.82 -4.99 14.68
CA TRP A 340 -13.23 -4.88 13.28
C TRP A 340 -14.68 -5.30 13.07
N THR A 341 -15.28 -4.78 12.01
CA THR A 341 -16.50 -5.30 11.40
C THR A 341 -16.48 -5.06 9.90
N ASN A 342 -17.06 -5.99 9.13
CA ASN A 342 -17.22 -5.87 7.68
C ASN A 342 -18.62 -5.39 7.27
N GLN A 343 -19.46 -4.98 8.23
CA GLN A 343 -20.81 -4.48 8.01
C GLN A 343 -20.93 -3.02 8.41
N PRO A 344 -21.70 -2.18 7.71
CA PRO A 344 -21.97 -0.80 8.06
C PRO A 344 -23.04 -0.72 9.17
N ASP A 345 -22.80 -1.40 10.29
CA ASP A 345 -23.67 -1.44 11.45
C ASP A 345 -23.18 -0.47 12.53
N PHE A 346 -23.93 0.58 12.77
CA PHE A 346 -23.56 1.61 13.75
C PHE A 346 -23.64 1.11 15.20
N GLN A 347 -24.39 0.06 15.51
CA GLN A 347 -24.39 -0.57 16.84
C GLN A 347 -23.05 -1.30 17.05
N GLU A 348 -22.59 -2.04 16.04
CA GLU A 348 -21.26 -2.68 16.06
C GLU A 348 -20.13 -1.64 16.11
N TYR A 349 -20.23 -0.53 15.38
CA TYR A 349 -19.26 0.56 15.47
C TYR A 349 -19.19 1.13 16.89
N THR A 350 -20.34 1.37 17.51
CA THR A 350 -20.42 1.85 18.91
C THR A 350 -19.81 0.84 19.87
N ARG A 351 -20.13 -0.46 19.74
CA ARG A 351 -19.57 -1.52 20.59
C ARG A 351 -18.04 -1.56 20.49
N ILE A 352 -17.49 -1.52 19.27
CA ILE A 352 -16.05 -1.56 19.02
C ILE A 352 -15.38 -0.32 19.61
N LEU A 353 -15.92 0.87 19.38
CA LEU A 353 -15.32 2.11 19.87
C LEU A 353 -15.30 2.16 21.40
N ASN A 354 -16.41 1.81 22.07
CA ASN A 354 -16.46 1.76 23.53
C ASN A 354 -15.44 0.76 24.09
N ALA A 355 -15.39 -0.46 23.54
CA ALA A 355 -14.41 -1.46 23.97
C ALA A 355 -12.96 -0.95 23.84
N LEU A 356 -12.61 -0.28 22.73
CA LEU A 356 -11.25 0.24 22.53
C LEU A 356 -10.93 1.46 23.40
N LEU A 357 -11.93 2.31 23.70
CA LEU A 357 -11.74 3.49 24.56
C LEU A 357 -11.58 3.08 26.02
N ASP A 358 -12.29 2.05 26.48
CA ASP A 358 -12.29 1.58 27.87
C ASP A 358 -11.09 0.67 28.18
N MET A 359 -10.59 -0.06 27.17
CA MET A 359 -9.49 -1.01 27.31
C MET A 359 -8.18 -0.29 27.68
N THR A 360 -7.42 -0.84 28.61
CA THR A 360 -6.05 -0.38 28.91
C THR A 360 -5.06 -0.74 27.77
N ASP A 361 -3.89 -0.12 27.77
CA ASP A 361 -2.86 -0.45 26.75
C ASP A 361 -2.26 -1.85 26.95
N VAL A 362 -2.25 -2.35 28.19
CA VAL A 362 -1.79 -3.72 28.50
C VAL A 362 -2.80 -4.75 27.96
N GLU A 363 -4.07 -4.60 28.26
CA GLU A 363 -5.13 -5.46 27.73
C GLU A 363 -5.15 -5.45 26.21
N TRP A 364 -4.96 -4.26 25.61
CA TRP A 364 -4.88 -4.14 24.17
C TRP A 364 -3.70 -4.91 23.57
N ALA A 365 -2.51 -4.80 24.16
CA ALA A 365 -1.31 -5.51 23.69
C ALA A 365 -1.53 -7.02 23.67
N ASP A 366 -2.14 -7.58 24.72
CA ASP A 366 -2.48 -9.00 24.80
C ASP A 366 -3.50 -9.42 23.72
N GLN A 367 -4.49 -8.57 23.46
CA GLN A 367 -5.55 -8.86 22.48
C GLN A 367 -5.04 -8.85 21.03
N ILE A 368 -4.05 -8.02 20.69
CA ILE A 368 -3.58 -7.88 19.30
C ILE A 368 -2.42 -8.81 18.95
N GLU A 369 -1.74 -9.41 19.93
CA GLU A 369 -0.58 -10.26 19.70
C GLU A 369 -0.79 -11.30 18.58
N PRO A 370 -1.91 -12.07 18.54
CA PRO A 370 -2.13 -13.06 17.50
C PRO A 370 -2.25 -12.47 16.08
N TYR A 371 -2.66 -11.19 15.99
CA TYR A 371 -2.93 -10.53 14.70
C TYR A 371 -1.71 -9.81 14.14
N THR A 372 -0.78 -9.36 14.99
CA THR A 372 0.35 -8.54 14.54
C THR A 372 1.33 -9.32 13.68
N GLU A 373 1.66 -10.57 14.02
CA GLU A 373 2.54 -11.40 13.20
C GLU A 373 1.84 -11.92 11.94
N ASP A 374 0.55 -12.15 12.02
CA ASP A 374 -0.23 -12.66 10.89
C ASP A 374 -0.50 -11.57 9.84
N LEU A 375 -0.92 -10.39 10.26
CA LEU A 375 -1.34 -9.30 9.36
C LEU A 375 -0.19 -8.40 8.94
N MET A 376 0.55 -7.86 9.90
CA MET A 376 1.71 -7.00 9.65
C MET A 376 2.65 -6.98 10.85
N ALA A 377 3.81 -7.59 10.70
CA ALA A 377 4.86 -7.55 11.70
C ALA A 377 5.46 -6.14 11.83
N TYR A 378 5.93 -5.79 13.02
CA TYR A 378 6.74 -4.60 13.24
C TYR A 378 8.19 -5.01 13.55
N ARG A 379 9.11 -4.67 12.65
CA ARG A 379 10.54 -5.03 12.71
C ARG A 379 11.40 -3.76 12.72
N PRO A 380 11.50 -3.04 13.84
CA PRO A 380 12.29 -1.80 13.92
C PRO A 380 13.71 -2.02 13.42
N GLY A 381 14.18 -1.10 12.54
CA GLY A 381 15.52 -1.17 11.95
C GLY A 381 15.68 -2.13 10.78
N ASN A 382 14.68 -2.97 10.45
CA ASN A 382 14.70 -3.87 9.28
C ASN A 382 15.90 -4.84 9.22
N SER A 383 16.30 -5.42 10.35
CA SER A 383 17.49 -6.28 10.45
C SER A 383 17.48 -7.46 9.49
N GLU A 384 16.34 -8.17 9.36
CA GLU A 384 16.20 -9.31 8.46
C GLU A 384 16.32 -8.90 6.99
N PHE A 385 15.73 -7.77 6.62
CA PHE A 385 15.85 -7.22 5.26
C PHE A 385 17.30 -6.86 4.93
N ILE A 386 18.00 -6.19 5.84
CA ILE A 386 19.42 -5.83 5.69
C ILE A 386 20.28 -7.09 5.58
N GLN A 387 20.02 -8.09 6.41
CA GLN A 387 20.77 -9.35 6.35
C GLN A 387 20.52 -10.10 5.02
N MET A 388 19.28 -10.10 4.54
CA MET A 388 18.95 -10.67 3.22
C MET A 388 19.71 -9.98 2.09
N LEU A 389 19.81 -8.64 2.09
CA LEU A 389 20.59 -7.88 1.11
C LEU A 389 22.09 -8.23 1.19
N LYS A 390 22.66 -8.36 2.39
CA LYS A 390 24.06 -8.78 2.60
C LYS A 390 24.31 -10.19 2.07
N ASN A 391 23.39 -11.11 2.32
CA ASN A 391 23.48 -12.48 1.81
C ASN A 391 23.38 -12.53 0.28
N ALA A 392 22.71 -11.56 -0.35
CA ALA A 392 22.69 -11.39 -1.81
C ALA A 392 23.94 -10.63 -2.37
N GLY A 393 24.92 -10.32 -1.52
CA GLY A 393 26.16 -9.63 -1.95
C GLY A 393 26.07 -8.11 -2.01
N ILE A 394 25.01 -7.51 -1.43
CA ILE A 394 24.84 -6.06 -1.39
C ILE A 394 25.40 -5.50 -0.09
N GLN A 395 26.20 -4.44 -0.17
CA GLN A 395 26.60 -3.67 1.01
C GLN A 395 25.42 -2.88 1.52
N ALA A 396 24.79 -3.37 2.59
CA ALA A 396 23.65 -2.75 3.23
C ALA A 396 23.93 -2.45 4.70
N THR A 397 23.44 -1.31 5.20
CA THR A 397 23.62 -0.85 6.58
C THR A 397 22.30 -0.38 7.18
N SER A 398 22.16 -0.41 8.51
CA SER A 398 21.00 0.14 9.23
C SER A 398 20.99 1.68 9.25
N GLU A 399 22.13 2.30 8.98
CA GLU A 399 22.28 3.75 8.83
C GLU A 399 23.16 4.00 7.61
N VAL A 400 22.60 4.56 6.56
CA VAL A 400 23.40 5.20 5.51
C VAL A 400 23.98 6.46 6.15
N ILE A 401 25.26 6.41 6.52
CA ILE A 401 26.00 7.60 6.90
C ILE A 401 25.87 8.56 5.74
N ARG A 402 25.06 9.60 5.89
CA ARG A 402 25.04 10.71 4.95
C ARG A 402 26.45 11.26 4.90
N ARG A 403 27.23 10.87 3.89
CA ARG A 403 28.42 11.64 3.53
C ARG A 403 27.91 12.98 3.02
N ALA A 404 28.21 14.02 3.83
CA ALA A 404 27.90 15.41 3.57
C ALA A 404 28.53 15.88 2.23
#